data_94ea04f2037124f23400cdaab5615b9b
#
_entry.id   94ea04f2037124f23400cdaab5615b9b
#
_cell.length_a   1.000
_cell.length_b   1.000
_cell.length_c   1.000
_cell.angle_alpha   90.00
_cell.angle_beta   90.00
_cell.angle_gamma   90.00
#
_symmetry.space_group_name_H-M   'P 1'
#
loop_
_entity.id
_entity.type
_entity.pdbx_description
1 polymer ?
#
loop_
_entity_poly.entity_id
_entity_poly.type
_entity_poly.pdbx_seq_one_letter_code
_entity_poly.pdbx_strand_id
1 'polypeptide(L)'
;MRIAFFIDDYLPSVHGVATSTATFRSALERMGHEVYVVAPKAEGHEETDDHVIRLSSSRYYVFDSREVATIYPGLARRFDAYDFDIVHSQTQFSLGVLAHWVAKRQNIPHVTTIHTLYTELIDDYPLAVVSGLLALSVAFPVALKSLPVLPRPHRDSIKHLNKRDMKTALSRQRWRLTAAFANKCDACLSPSQHLAQILIDDGGLTTPCMVLPNGLDSTRYRSARAADSPIPKAPGEKIIICVARLSPEKRQMT
;
A
#
# COMPACT_ATOMS: atom_id res chain seq x y z
N MET A 1 -0.20 23.52 4.32
CA MET A 1 -1.25 22.67 3.73
C MET A 1 -1.66 21.62 4.76
N ARG A 2 -2.94 21.28 4.77
CA ARG A 2 -3.49 20.14 5.52
C ARG A 2 -3.53 18.92 4.63
N ILE A 3 -2.74 17.91 4.94
CA ILE A 3 -2.57 16.70 4.13
C ILE A 3 -3.16 15.52 4.89
N ALA A 4 -4.05 14.76 4.26
CA ALA A 4 -4.61 13.56 4.86
C ALA A 4 -4.03 12.29 4.24
N PHE A 5 -3.30 11.49 5.02
CA PHE A 5 -2.86 10.15 4.64
C PHE A 5 -3.91 9.12 5.01
N PHE A 6 -4.27 8.25 4.07
CA PHE A 6 -5.17 7.13 4.29
C PHE A 6 -4.39 5.83 4.09
N ILE A 7 -4.33 5.00 5.11
CA ILE A 7 -3.48 3.81 5.14
C ILE A 7 -4.14 2.66 5.90
N ASP A 8 -4.22 1.48 5.29
CA ASP A 8 -4.86 0.29 5.90
C ASP A 8 -4.00 -0.40 6.98
N ASP A 9 -2.73 0.00 7.16
CA ASP A 9 -1.84 -0.54 8.19
C ASP A 9 -0.81 0.51 8.61
N TYR A 10 -0.96 1.06 9.82
CA TYR A 10 -0.12 2.14 10.36
C TYR A 10 0.50 1.75 11.72
N LEU A 11 1.37 2.61 12.24
CA LEU A 11 1.95 2.39 13.56
C LEU A 11 0.87 2.04 14.61
N PRO A 12 1.14 1.16 15.58
CA PRO A 12 2.44 0.61 15.96
C PRO A 12 2.91 -0.58 15.10
N SER A 13 2.21 -0.88 14.01
CA SER A 13 2.57 -1.98 13.12
C SER A 13 3.92 -1.75 12.45
N VAL A 14 4.81 -2.76 12.50
CA VAL A 14 6.18 -2.66 11.98
C VAL A 14 6.24 -3.26 10.56
N HIS A 15 5.71 -2.52 9.60
CA HIS A 15 5.73 -2.89 8.18
C HIS A 15 6.36 -1.78 7.35
N GLY A 16 6.92 -2.15 6.19
CA GLY A 16 7.59 -1.19 5.30
C GLY A 16 6.71 -0.02 4.88
N VAL A 17 5.41 -0.27 4.62
CA VAL A 17 4.46 0.79 4.25
C VAL A 17 4.19 1.73 5.41
N ALA A 18 3.95 1.21 6.63
CA ALA A 18 3.73 2.01 7.83
C ALA A 18 4.95 2.88 8.14
N THR A 19 6.15 2.29 8.09
CA THR A 19 7.42 3.01 8.32
C THR A 19 7.66 4.09 7.26
N SER A 20 7.42 3.77 5.99
CA SER A 20 7.55 4.74 4.90
C SER A 20 6.58 5.91 5.06
N THR A 21 5.31 5.61 5.38
CA THR A 21 4.28 6.64 5.61
C THR A 21 4.64 7.55 6.79
N ALA A 22 5.13 6.98 7.91
CA ALA A 22 5.58 7.76 9.06
C ALA A 22 6.79 8.66 8.70
N THR A 23 7.70 8.16 7.86
CA THR A 23 8.85 8.93 7.38
C THR A 23 8.39 10.09 6.48
N PHE A 24 7.45 9.87 5.56
CA PHE A 24 6.86 10.92 4.74
C PHE A 24 6.11 11.95 5.58
N ARG A 25 5.30 11.49 6.54
CA ARG A 25 4.61 12.37 7.47
C ARG A 25 5.60 13.33 8.15
N SER A 26 6.62 12.78 8.82
CA SER A 26 7.63 13.57 9.53
C SER A 26 8.39 14.53 8.61
N ALA A 27 8.64 14.15 7.35
CA ALA A 27 9.29 15.01 6.39
C ALA A 27 8.40 16.22 6.01
N LEU A 28 7.11 15.99 5.74
CA LEU A 28 6.14 17.02 5.41
C LEU A 28 5.88 17.96 6.59
N GLU A 29 5.80 17.43 7.81
CA GLU A 29 5.66 18.23 9.04
C GLU A 29 6.88 19.13 9.25
N ARG A 30 8.11 18.67 9.00
CA ARG A 30 9.32 19.51 9.01
C ARG A 30 9.32 20.60 7.93
N MET A 31 8.58 20.41 6.85
CA MET A 31 8.36 21.41 5.81
C MET A 31 7.23 22.41 6.14
N GLY A 32 6.62 22.29 7.32
CA GLY A 32 5.57 23.19 7.80
C GLY A 32 4.15 22.81 7.33
N HIS A 33 3.93 21.56 6.91
CA HIS A 33 2.60 21.04 6.59
C HIS A 33 1.96 20.39 7.83
N GLU A 34 0.65 20.44 7.92
CA GLU A 34 -0.14 19.73 8.92
C GLU A 34 -0.58 18.39 8.33
N VAL A 35 -0.15 17.29 8.93
CA VAL A 35 -0.39 15.96 8.34
C VAL A 35 -1.23 15.10 9.26
N TYR A 36 -2.40 14.71 8.77
CA TYR A 36 -3.30 13.77 9.42
C TYR A 36 -3.11 12.35 8.85
N VAL A 37 -3.27 11.35 9.70
CA VAL A 37 -3.23 9.95 9.28
C VAL A 37 -4.54 9.28 9.65
N VAL A 38 -5.24 8.76 8.67
CA VAL A 38 -6.46 7.96 8.83
C VAL A 38 -6.09 6.49 8.70
N ALA A 39 -6.30 5.73 9.78
CA ALA A 39 -5.89 4.33 9.89
C ALA A 39 -6.94 3.48 10.62
N PRO A 40 -6.93 2.14 10.48
CA PRO A 40 -7.73 1.25 11.29
C PRO A 40 -7.36 1.36 12.77
N LYS A 41 -8.28 0.96 13.65
CA LYS A 41 -7.98 0.76 15.07
C LYS A 41 -6.87 -0.29 15.20
N ALA A 42 -5.89 -0.04 16.06
CA ALA A 42 -4.84 -1.01 16.39
C ALA A 42 -5.16 -1.65 17.74
N GLU A 43 -5.23 -2.97 17.78
CA GLU A 43 -5.54 -3.70 19.01
C GLU A 43 -4.47 -3.47 20.07
N GLY A 44 -4.90 -3.23 21.31
CA GLY A 44 -3.99 -3.00 22.43
C GLY A 44 -3.20 -1.69 22.36
N HIS A 45 -3.51 -0.81 21.42
CA HIS A 45 -2.88 0.50 21.28
C HIS A 45 -3.90 1.62 21.54
N GLU A 46 -3.56 2.48 22.49
CA GLU A 46 -4.27 3.73 22.74
C GLU A 46 -3.59 4.85 21.96
N GLU A 47 -4.33 5.50 21.08
CA GLU A 47 -3.79 6.57 20.24
C GLU A 47 -3.67 7.86 21.05
N THR A 48 -2.48 8.43 21.09
CA THR A 48 -2.18 9.68 21.80
C THR A 48 -1.88 10.85 20.86
N ASP A 49 -1.82 10.61 19.56
CA ASP A 49 -1.56 11.63 18.54
C ASP A 49 -2.89 12.11 17.96
N ASP A 50 -3.26 13.34 18.25
CA ASP A 50 -4.52 13.97 17.79
C ASP A 50 -4.64 14.05 16.25
N HIS A 51 -3.50 13.96 15.55
CA HIS A 51 -3.47 13.92 14.10
C HIS A 51 -3.60 12.49 13.54
N VAL A 52 -3.74 11.47 14.37
CA VAL A 52 -4.01 10.09 13.93
C VAL A 52 -5.46 9.72 14.22
N ILE A 53 -6.25 9.60 13.16
CA ILE A 53 -7.68 9.32 13.22
C ILE A 53 -7.90 7.81 13.07
N ARG A 54 -8.21 7.15 14.18
CA ARG A 54 -8.50 5.71 14.19
C ARG A 54 -9.97 5.46 13.83
N LEU A 55 -10.18 4.60 12.84
CA LEU A 55 -11.50 4.15 12.42
C LEU A 55 -11.83 2.78 13.00
N SER A 56 -13.10 2.54 13.25
CA SER A 56 -13.59 1.21 13.61
C SER A 56 -13.17 0.19 12.57
N SER A 57 -12.70 -0.95 13.02
CA SER A 57 -12.15 -2.01 12.17
C SER A 57 -12.66 -3.38 12.61
N SER A 58 -12.54 -4.34 11.71
CA SER A 58 -12.80 -5.74 11.96
C SER A 58 -11.56 -6.55 11.57
N ARG A 59 -11.28 -7.59 12.35
CA ARG A 59 -10.15 -8.47 12.07
C ARG A 59 -10.50 -9.48 10.99
N TYR A 60 -9.71 -9.53 9.94
CA TYR A 60 -9.84 -10.51 8.87
C TYR A 60 -8.67 -11.49 8.88
N TYR A 61 -8.96 -12.75 9.17
CA TYR A 61 -7.95 -13.82 9.28
C TYR A 61 -7.28 -14.19 7.95
N VAL A 62 -7.86 -13.79 6.82
CA VAL A 62 -7.35 -14.12 5.48
C VAL A 62 -6.05 -13.38 5.13
N PHE A 63 -5.79 -12.24 5.78
CA PHE A 63 -4.61 -11.41 5.54
C PHE A 63 -3.78 -11.23 6.82
N ASP A 64 -3.28 -12.32 7.37
CA ASP A 64 -2.37 -12.27 8.53
C ASP A 64 -3.02 -11.60 9.77
N SER A 65 -4.31 -11.86 9.98
CA SER A 65 -5.11 -11.30 11.08
C SER A 65 -5.11 -9.77 11.16
N ARG A 66 -5.01 -9.08 10.01
CA ARG A 66 -4.99 -7.61 9.98
C ARG A 66 -6.36 -7.00 10.25
N GLU A 67 -6.31 -5.87 10.91
CA GLU A 67 -7.47 -5.00 11.07
C GLU A 67 -7.83 -4.33 9.74
N VAL A 68 -9.07 -4.47 9.31
CA VAL A 68 -9.58 -3.79 8.11
C VAL A 68 -10.62 -2.77 8.53
N ALA A 69 -10.43 -1.52 8.14
CA ALA A 69 -11.35 -0.44 8.48
C ALA A 69 -12.75 -0.70 7.88
N THR A 70 -13.77 -0.54 8.71
CA THR A 70 -15.15 -0.60 8.27
C THR A 70 -15.50 0.70 7.56
N ILE A 71 -15.73 0.64 6.25
CA ILE A 71 -16.07 1.80 5.44
C ILE A 71 -17.48 1.69 4.86
N TYR A 72 -18.14 2.86 4.71
CA TYR A 72 -19.41 3.02 4.02
C TYR A 72 -19.47 4.43 3.40
N PRO A 73 -20.26 4.66 2.34
CA PRO A 73 -20.24 5.93 1.59
C PRO A 73 -20.48 7.17 2.45
N GLY A 74 -21.31 7.07 3.50
CA GLY A 74 -21.60 8.17 4.43
C GLY A 74 -20.43 8.56 5.33
N LEU A 75 -19.42 7.68 5.51
CA LEU A 75 -18.29 7.91 6.38
C LEU A 75 -17.41 9.11 5.92
N ALA A 76 -17.37 9.38 4.63
CA ALA A 76 -16.62 10.51 4.09
C ALA A 76 -17.06 11.86 4.68
N ARG A 77 -18.33 11.99 5.12
CA ARG A 77 -18.86 13.20 5.76
C ARG A 77 -18.15 13.54 7.09
N ARG A 78 -17.61 12.53 7.78
CA ARG A 78 -16.86 12.73 9.02
C ARG A 78 -15.66 13.65 8.85
N PHE A 79 -15.13 13.73 7.63
CA PHE A 79 -13.93 14.48 7.30
C PHE A 79 -14.21 15.89 6.81
N ASP A 80 -15.46 16.31 6.67
CA ASP A 80 -15.82 17.66 6.19
C ASP A 80 -15.27 18.77 7.11
N ALA A 81 -15.16 18.52 8.41
CA ALA A 81 -14.65 19.48 9.38
C ALA A 81 -13.12 19.66 9.38
N TYR A 82 -12.38 18.78 8.70
CA TYR A 82 -10.91 18.84 8.69
C TYR A 82 -10.35 19.78 7.64
N ASP A 83 -11.13 20.12 6.61
CA ASP A 83 -10.76 21.07 5.56
C ASP A 83 -9.39 20.75 4.94
N PHE A 84 -9.25 19.52 4.41
CA PHE A 84 -8.02 19.05 3.82
C PHE A 84 -7.74 19.75 2.48
N ASP A 85 -6.48 20.07 2.22
CA ASP A 85 -6.02 20.58 0.93
C ASP A 85 -5.75 19.45 -0.08
N ILE A 86 -5.34 18.26 0.43
CA ILE A 86 -4.97 17.11 -0.38
C ILE A 86 -5.18 15.81 0.39
N VAL A 87 -5.63 14.80 -0.33
CA VAL A 87 -5.75 13.42 0.18
C VAL A 87 -4.68 12.56 -0.49
N HIS A 88 -3.99 11.74 0.32
CA HIS A 88 -2.97 10.82 -0.16
C HIS A 88 -3.23 9.41 0.36
N SER A 89 -3.68 8.51 -0.51
CA SER A 89 -3.84 7.09 -0.15
C SER A 89 -2.52 6.34 -0.27
N GLN A 90 -2.14 5.68 0.82
CA GLN A 90 -0.93 4.84 0.90
C GLN A 90 -1.23 3.36 0.56
N THR A 91 -2.50 3.03 0.48
CA THR A 91 -3.01 1.70 0.10
C THR A 91 -4.24 1.84 -0.79
N GLN A 92 -4.56 0.79 -1.54
CA GLN A 92 -5.68 0.80 -2.51
C GLN A 92 -6.92 0.05 -1.99
N PHE A 93 -6.88 -0.41 -0.73
CA PHE A 93 -7.97 -1.19 -0.12
C PHE A 93 -9.05 -0.29 0.50
N SER A 94 -9.56 -0.66 1.65
CA SER A 94 -10.68 0.04 2.28
C SER A 94 -10.42 1.53 2.46
N LEU A 95 -9.27 1.89 3.02
CA LEU A 95 -8.96 3.31 3.23
C LEU A 95 -8.56 4.05 1.96
N GLY A 96 -8.03 3.36 0.95
CA GLY A 96 -7.87 3.97 -0.37
C GLY A 96 -9.20 4.36 -1.01
N VAL A 97 -10.22 3.52 -0.90
CA VAL A 97 -11.59 3.83 -1.37
C VAL A 97 -12.18 4.99 -0.58
N LEU A 98 -12.04 4.99 0.74
CA LEU A 98 -12.50 6.10 1.58
C LEU A 98 -11.80 7.41 1.22
N ALA A 99 -10.49 7.38 0.98
CA ALA A 99 -9.69 8.51 0.50
C ALA A 99 -10.29 9.11 -0.77
N HIS A 100 -10.63 8.26 -1.75
CA HIS A 100 -11.27 8.67 -2.99
C HIS A 100 -12.62 9.35 -2.72
N TRP A 101 -13.45 8.80 -1.81
CA TRP A 101 -14.74 9.42 -1.47
C TRP A 101 -14.57 10.78 -0.79
N VAL A 102 -13.59 10.92 0.11
CA VAL A 102 -13.28 12.20 0.78
C VAL A 102 -12.82 13.24 -0.25
N ALA A 103 -11.85 12.88 -1.10
CA ALA A 103 -11.35 13.77 -2.13
C ALA A 103 -12.45 14.24 -3.09
N LYS A 104 -13.30 13.33 -3.57
CA LYS A 104 -14.44 13.68 -4.43
C LYS A 104 -15.46 14.54 -3.72
N ARG A 105 -15.72 14.29 -2.44
CA ARG A 105 -16.68 15.05 -1.65
C ARG A 105 -16.22 16.49 -1.39
N GLN A 106 -14.94 16.66 -1.06
CA GLN A 106 -14.34 17.97 -0.78
C GLN A 106 -13.84 18.67 -2.04
N ASN A 107 -13.88 17.98 -3.20
CA ASN A 107 -13.35 18.48 -4.48
C ASN A 107 -11.88 18.90 -4.40
N ILE A 108 -11.06 18.05 -3.78
CA ILE A 108 -9.63 18.26 -3.56
C ILE A 108 -8.81 17.17 -4.28
N PRO A 109 -7.51 17.43 -4.57
CA PRO A 109 -6.65 16.46 -5.22
C PRO A 109 -6.49 15.17 -4.43
N HIS A 110 -6.47 14.03 -5.14
CA HIS A 110 -6.18 12.71 -4.61
C HIS A 110 -4.91 12.15 -5.21
N VAL A 111 -3.88 11.97 -4.39
CA VAL A 111 -2.63 11.28 -4.75
C VAL A 111 -2.67 9.86 -4.20
N THR A 112 -2.08 8.91 -4.90
CA THR A 112 -1.91 7.55 -4.38
C THR A 112 -0.47 7.09 -4.49
N THR A 113 0.03 6.35 -3.49
CA THR A 113 1.32 5.65 -3.58
C THR A 113 1.07 4.15 -3.70
N ILE A 114 1.68 3.52 -4.69
CA ILE A 114 1.66 2.07 -4.87
C ILE A 114 2.94 1.49 -4.26
N HIS A 115 2.82 0.94 -3.04
CA HIS A 115 3.97 0.42 -2.30
C HIS A 115 4.29 -1.04 -2.57
N THR A 116 3.32 -1.82 -3.03
CA THR A 116 3.40 -3.29 -2.94
C THR A 116 3.46 -3.94 -4.31
N LEU A 117 4.44 -4.79 -4.49
CA LEU A 117 4.52 -5.81 -5.52
C LEU A 117 3.66 -7.01 -5.10
N TYR A 118 2.34 -6.96 -5.38
CA TYR A 118 1.43 -8.08 -5.03
C TYR A 118 1.74 -9.39 -5.77
N THR A 119 2.64 -9.38 -6.73
CA THR A 119 3.01 -10.57 -7.53
C THR A 119 3.68 -11.65 -6.70
N GLU A 120 4.43 -11.26 -5.68
CA GLU A 120 5.17 -12.20 -4.82
C GLU A 120 4.25 -12.93 -3.83
N LEU A 121 3.08 -12.34 -3.50
CA LEU A 121 2.14 -12.94 -2.56
C LEU A 121 1.33 -14.12 -3.14
N ILE A 122 1.28 -14.30 -4.47
CA ILE A 122 0.50 -15.42 -5.07
C ILE A 122 1.10 -16.76 -4.72
N ASP A 123 2.42 -16.87 -4.70
CA ASP A 123 3.10 -18.14 -4.46
C ASP A 123 2.87 -18.62 -3.04
N ASP A 124 2.79 -17.67 -2.11
CA ASP A 124 2.67 -17.95 -0.68
C ASP A 124 1.21 -18.05 -0.19
N TYR A 125 0.29 -17.32 -0.85
CA TYR A 125 -1.12 -17.22 -0.44
C TYR A 125 -2.10 -17.30 -1.62
N PRO A 126 -2.10 -18.37 -2.42
CA PRO A 126 -2.83 -18.41 -3.70
C PRO A 126 -4.35 -18.25 -3.54
N LEU A 127 -4.96 -18.91 -2.55
CA LEU A 127 -6.41 -18.81 -2.33
C LEU A 127 -6.85 -17.44 -1.85
N ALA A 128 -6.09 -16.83 -0.93
CA ALA A 128 -6.38 -15.48 -0.43
C ALA A 128 -6.25 -14.43 -1.52
N VAL A 129 -5.25 -14.58 -2.40
CA VAL A 129 -5.05 -13.66 -3.52
C VAL A 129 -6.14 -13.80 -4.57
N VAL A 130 -6.52 -15.02 -4.94
CA VAL A 130 -7.59 -15.24 -5.93
C VAL A 130 -8.93 -14.73 -5.43
N SER A 131 -9.32 -15.06 -4.18
CA SER A 131 -10.57 -14.56 -3.59
C SER A 131 -10.56 -13.05 -3.41
N GLY A 132 -9.45 -12.45 -3.00
CA GLY A 132 -9.29 -11.01 -2.90
C GLY A 132 -9.41 -10.31 -4.25
N LEU A 133 -8.80 -10.85 -5.31
CA LEU A 133 -8.92 -10.30 -6.67
C LEU A 133 -10.35 -10.36 -7.21
N LEU A 134 -11.07 -11.45 -6.96
CA LEU A 134 -12.49 -11.56 -7.34
C LEU A 134 -13.33 -10.54 -6.59
N ALA A 135 -13.14 -10.42 -5.27
CA ALA A 135 -13.84 -9.44 -4.46
C ALA A 135 -13.56 -8.00 -4.93
N LEU A 136 -12.31 -7.66 -5.20
CA LEU A 136 -11.92 -6.33 -5.69
C LEU A 136 -12.43 -6.05 -7.10
N SER A 137 -12.48 -7.06 -7.98
CA SER A 137 -13.03 -6.90 -9.34
C SER A 137 -14.52 -6.52 -9.34
N VAL A 138 -15.24 -6.84 -8.28
CA VAL A 138 -16.65 -6.45 -8.08
C VAL A 138 -16.76 -5.19 -7.23
N ALA A 139 -16.03 -5.14 -6.11
CA ALA A 139 -16.17 -4.06 -5.14
C ALA A 139 -15.64 -2.71 -5.66
N PHE A 140 -14.51 -2.68 -6.38
CA PHE A 140 -13.95 -1.44 -6.92
C PHE A 140 -14.87 -0.73 -7.91
N PRO A 141 -15.43 -1.40 -8.93
CA PRO A 141 -16.36 -0.73 -9.85
C PRO A 141 -17.55 -0.10 -9.12
N VAL A 142 -18.11 -0.81 -8.14
CA VAL A 142 -19.24 -0.29 -7.35
C VAL A 142 -18.80 0.89 -6.49
N ALA A 143 -17.72 0.75 -5.73
CA ALA A 143 -17.24 1.78 -4.80
C ALA A 143 -16.73 3.04 -5.53
N LEU A 144 -16.07 2.87 -6.67
CA LEU A 144 -15.46 3.96 -7.44
C LEU A 144 -16.34 4.43 -8.60
N LYS A 145 -17.59 3.92 -8.72
CA LYS A 145 -18.50 4.22 -9.82
C LYS A 145 -17.80 4.12 -11.18
N SER A 146 -17.11 3.03 -11.41
CA SER A 146 -16.31 2.79 -12.61
C SER A 146 -16.77 1.53 -13.37
N LEU A 147 -16.27 1.36 -14.58
CA LEU A 147 -16.50 0.12 -15.32
C LEU A 147 -15.75 -1.05 -14.69
N PRO A 148 -16.30 -2.28 -14.74
CA PRO A 148 -15.63 -3.47 -14.27
C PRO A 148 -14.27 -3.68 -14.97
N VAL A 149 -13.24 -3.98 -14.17
CA VAL A 149 -11.93 -4.36 -14.71
C VAL A 149 -11.95 -5.86 -14.96
N LEU A 150 -12.56 -6.24 -16.10
CA LEU A 150 -12.68 -7.64 -16.49
C LEU A 150 -11.33 -8.22 -16.92
N PRO A 151 -11.05 -9.50 -16.58
CA PRO A 151 -9.94 -10.22 -17.16
C PRO A 151 -10.04 -10.19 -18.71
N ARG A 152 -8.97 -9.78 -19.39
CA ARG A 152 -8.89 -9.93 -20.83
C ARG A 152 -8.31 -11.30 -21.13
N PRO A 153 -9.07 -12.23 -21.76
CA PRO A 153 -8.48 -13.48 -22.20
C PRO A 153 -7.39 -13.17 -23.22
N HIS A 154 -6.19 -13.68 -23.00
CA HIS A 154 -5.16 -13.64 -24.01
C HIS A 154 -5.60 -14.60 -25.13
N ARG A 155 -5.73 -14.09 -26.35
CA ARG A 155 -6.33 -14.82 -27.48
C ARG A 155 -5.64 -16.16 -27.78
N ASP A 156 -4.37 -16.29 -27.38
CA ASP A 156 -3.56 -17.48 -27.60
C ASP A 156 -3.59 -18.49 -26.43
N SER A 157 -4.13 -18.11 -25.26
CA SER A 157 -4.05 -18.93 -24.04
C SER A 157 -5.24 -19.89 -23.83
N ILE A 158 -6.25 -19.85 -24.69
CA ILE A 158 -7.46 -20.70 -24.47
C ILE A 158 -7.20 -22.16 -24.80
N LYS A 159 -6.17 -22.48 -25.57
CA LYS A 159 -5.93 -23.86 -26.05
C LYS A 159 -5.06 -24.74 -25.14
N HIS A 160 -4.23 -24.13 -24.26
CA HIS A 160 -3.34 -24.88 -23.33
C HIS A 160 -3.10 -24.08 -22.05
N LEU A 161 -4.08 -24.03 -21.14
CA LEU A 161 -3.92 -23.43 -19.79
C LEU A 161 -2.97 -24.29 -18.93
N ASN A 162 -1.70 -23.98 -18.93
CA ASN A 162 -0.78 -24.51 -17.95
C ASN A 162 -0.73 -23.59 -16.71
N LYS A 163 -0.18 -24.10 -15.58
CA LYS A 163 -0.07 -23.34 -14.31
C LYS A 163 0.68 -22.01 -14.48
N ARG A 164 1.64 -21.94 -15.39
CA ARG A 164 2.47 -20.75 -15.64
C ARG A 164 1.65 -19.64 -16.32
N ASP A 165 0.80 -19.99 -17.28
CA ASP A 165 -0.04 -19.03 -18.00
C ASP A 165 -1.13 -18.45 -17.11
N MET A 166 -1.72 -19.29 -16.24
CA MET A 166 -2.70 -18.86 -15.26
C MET A 166 -2.08 -17.88 -14.24
N LYS A 167 -0.86 -18.17 -13.75
CA LYS A 167 -0.12 -17.30 -12.84
C LYS A 167 0.18 -15.93 -13.48
N THR A 168 0.60 -15.92 -14.74
CA THR A 168 0.85 -14.70 -15.52
C THR A 168 -0.44 -13.89 -15.71
N ALA A 169 -1.55 -14.55 -16.05
CA ALA A 169 -2.84 -13.90 -16.22
C ALA A 169 -3.36 -13.26 -14.92
N LEU A 170 -3.25 -13.97 -13.79
CA LEU A 170 -3.59 -13.45 -12.46
C LEU A 170 -2.71 -12.26 -12.07
N SER A 171 -1.42 -12.32 -12.38
CA SER A 171 -0.49 -11.21 -12.14
C SER A 171 -0.91 -9.97 -12.91
N ARG A 172 -1.18 -10.07 -14.20
CA ARG A 172 -1.65 -8.95 -15.03
C ARG A 172 -2.99 -8.39 -14.57
N GLN A 173 -3.92 -9.25 -14.18
CA GLN A 173 -5.22 -8.79 -13.67
C GLN A 173 -5.08 -7.92 -12.41
N ARG A 174 -4.14 -8.25 -11.52
CA ARG A 174 -3.86 -7.43 -10.33
C ARG A 174 -3.26 -6.08 -10.67
N TRP A 175 -2.31 -6.05 -11.60
CA TRP A 175 -1.75 -4.78 -12.06
C TRP A 175 -2.82 -3.89 -12.68
N ARG A 176 -3.74 -4.49 -13.43
CA ARG A 176 -4.88 -3.78 -14.00
C ARG A 176 -5.85 -3.24 -12.95
N LEU A 177 -6.14 -3.99 -11.90
CA LEU A 177 -6.95 -3.51 -10.77
C LEU A 177 -6.24 -2.38 -10.00
N THR A 178 -4.95 -2.53 -9.75
CA THR A 178 -4.14 -1.50 -9.08
C THR A 178 -4.09 -0.21 -9.92
N ALA A 179 -3.82 -0.33 -11.22
CA ALA A 179 -3.79 0.81 -12.12
C ALA A 179 -5.19 1.42 -12.31
N ALA A 180 -6.26 0.63 -12.34
CA ALA A 180 -7.62 1.13 -12.41
C ALA A 180 -8.00 1.99 -11.20
N PHE A 181 -7.52 1.64 -10.01
CA PHE A 181 -7.65 2.49 -8.84
C PHE A 181 -6.83 3.78 -9.02
N ALA A 182 -5.54 3.66 -9.35
CA ALA A 182 -4.65 4.81 -9.54
C ALA A 182 -5.15 5.77 -10.63
N ASN A 183 -5.80 5.24 -11.69
CA ASN A 183 -6.42 6.05 -12.74
C ASN A 183 -7.66 6.85 -12.28
N LYS A 184 -8.11 6.67 -11.04
CA LYS A 184 -9.14 7.52 -10.40
C LYS A 184 -8.53 8.63 -9.54
N CYS A 185 -7.22 8.63 -9.37
CA CYS A 185 -6.46 9.64 -8.64
C CYS A 185 -5.90 10.68 -9.61
N ASP A 186 -5.51 11.83 -9.09
CA ASP A 186 -4.91 12.92 -9.87
C ASP A 186 -3.42 12.69 -10.13
N ALA A 187 -2.74 11.96 -9.22
CA ALA A 187 -1.35 11.54 -9.39
C ALA A 187 -1.09 10.20 -8.70
N CYS A 188 -0.09 9.49 -9.22
CA CYS A 188 0.42 8.24 -8.67
C CYS A 188 1.89 8.40 -8.29
N LEU A 189 2.28 7.86 -7.14
CA LEU A 189 3.67 7.71 -6.74
C LEU A 189 4.07 6.24 -6.73
N SER A 190 5.28 5.96 -7.19
CA SER A 190 5.88 4.63 -7.17
C SER A 190 7.25 4.68 -6.49
N PRO A 191 7.59 3.75 -5.59
CA PRO A 191 8.89 3.74 -4.93
C PRO A 191 10.05 3.32 -5.86
N SER A 192 9.76 2.82 -7.05
CA SER A 192 10.80 2.41 -8.00
C SER A 192 10.35 2.58 -9.45
N GLN A 193 11.33 2.80 -10.33
CA GLN A 193 11.11 2.84 -11.78
C GLN A 193 10.53 1.53 -12.31
N HIS A 194 10.99 0.41 -11.79
CA HIS A 194 10.52 -0.92 -12.20
C HIS A 194 9.03 -1.10 -11.94
N LEU A 195 8.56 -0.72 -10.73
CA LEU A 195 7.13 -0.80 -10.41
C LEU A 195 6.29 0.18 -11.24
N ALA A 196 6.78 1.40 -11.45
CA ALA A 196 6.10 2.36 -12.32
C ALA A 196 5.92 1.79 -13.74
N GLN A 197 6.95 1.17 -14.30
CA GLN A 197 6.91 0.58 -15.64
C GLN A 197 5.90 -0.58 -15.71
N ILE A 198 5.85 -1.47 -14.71
CA ILE A 198 4.86 -2.55 -14.65
C ILE A 198 3.43 -1.98 -14.60
N LEU A 199 3.20 -0.93 -13.83
CA LEU A 199 1.88 -0.30 -13.75
C LEU A 199 1.44 0.28 -15.10
N ILE A 200 2.37 0.82 -15.88
CA ILE A 200 2.11 1.35 -17.23
C ILE A 200 1.87 0.21 -18.21
N ASP A 201 2.80 -0.72 -18.33
CA ASP A 201 2.82 -1.74 -19.40
C ASP A 201 1.78 -2.83 -19.16
N ASP A 202 1.74 -3.40 -17.96
CA ASP A 202 0.83 -4.51 -17.62
C ASP A 202 -0.48 -4.01 -16.99
N GLY A 203 -0.43 -2.90 -16.24
CA GLY A 203 -1.57 -2.33 -15.54
C GLY A 203 -2.44 -1.43 -16.39
N GLY A 204 -1.88 -0.76 -17.38
CA GLY A 204 -2.57 0.27 -18.16
C GLY A 204 -2.78 1.55 -17.36
N LEU A 205 -1.76 1.96 -16.59
CA LEU A 205 -1.75 3.23 -15.87
C LEU A 205 -1.68 4.39 -16.86
N THR A 206 -2.62 5.32 -16.74
CA THR A 206 -2.70 6.55 -17.56
C THR A 206 -2.51 7.82 -16.72
N THR A 207 -2.74 7.73 -15.42
CA THR A 207 -2.50 8.83 -14.48
C THR A 207 -1.00 9.17 -14.41
N PRO A 208 -0.63 10.46 -14.34
CA PRO A 208 0.76 10.87 -14.14
C PRO A 208 1.40 10.12 -12.98
N CYS A 209 2.51 9.44 -13.25
CA CYS A 209 3.23 8.64 -12.26
C CYS A 209 4.63 9.20 -12.02
N MET A 210 4.93 9.53 -10.78
CA MET A 210 6.25 9.99 -10.35
C MET A 210 6.95 8.89 -9.56
N VAL A 211 8.23 8.67 -9.86
CA VAL A 211 9.07 7.76 -9.06
C VAL A 211 9.62 8.53 -7.86
N LEU A 212 9.20 8.11 -6.67
CA LEU A 212 9.65 8.68 -5.40
C LEU A 212 10.11 7.53 -4.49
N PRO A 213 11.42 7.24 -4.41
CA PRO A 213 11.94 6.19 -3.54
C PRO A 213 11.58 6.44 -2.08
N ASN A 214 11.38 5.34 -1.33
CA ASN A 214 11.13 5.43 0.10
C ASN A 214 12.31 6.13 0.79
N GLY A 215 11.99 7.15 1.58
CA GLY A 215 12.97 7.91 2.34
C GLY A 215 13.50 7.13 3.54
N LEU A 216 14.69 7.51 3.98
CA LEU A 216 15.29 7.07 5.22
C LEU A 216 15.54 8.29 6.11
N ASP A 217 15.16 8.22 7.38
CA ASP A 217 15.54 9.26 8.33
C ASP A 217 17.03 9.14 8.68
N SER A 218 17.84 9.90 7.95
CA SER A 218 19.30 9.90 8.12
C SER A 218 19.75 10.39 9.50
N THR A 219 18.95 11.15 10.23
CA THR A 219 19.31 11.66 11.56
C THR A 219 19.44 10.51 12.54
N ARG A 220 18.54 9.54 12.47
CA ARG A 220 18.55 8.33 13.29
C ARG A 220 19.81 7.48 13.08
N TYR A 221 20.38 7.51 11.88
CA TYR A 221 21.57 6.71 11.56
C TYR A 221 22.88 7.50 11.70
N ARG A 222 22.85 8.84 11.60
CA ARG A 222 24.06 9.68 11.79
C ARG A 222 24.58 9.65 13.23
N SER A 223 23.71 9.46 14.21
CA SER A 223 24.07 9.34 15.62
C SER A 223 24.49 7.92 16.00
N ALA A 224 24.27 6.93 15.14
CA ALA A 224 24.68 5.56 15.40
C ALA A 224 26.21 5.45 15.38
N ARG A 225 26.77 4.92 16.45
CA ARG A 225 28.20 4.60 16.52
C ARG A 225 28.39 3.14 16.13
N ALA A 226 29.53 2.85 15.50
CA ALA A 226 29.94 1.47 15.33
C ALA A 226 30.10 0.84 16.72
N ALA A 227 29.34 -0.22 16.97
CA ALA A 227 29.49 -1.06 18.15
C ALA A 227 30.27 -2.31 17.76
N ASP A 228 30.91 -2.94 18.75
CA ASP A 228 31.53 -4.24 18.55
C ASP A 228 30.45 -5.24 18.10
N SER A 229 30.80 -6.07 17.12
CA SER A 229 29.89 -7.08 16.63
C SER A 229 29.55 -8.07 17.74
N PRO A 230 28.26 -8.30 18.04
CA PRO A 230 27.85 -9.33 19.00
C PRO A 230 28.13 -10.76 18.47
N ILE A 231 28.48 -10.88 17.20
CA ILE A 231 28.79 -12.15 16.54
C ILE A 231 30.30 -12.29 16.45
N PRO A 232 30.88 -13.32 17.09
CA PRO A 232 32.33 -13.60 16.98
C PRO A 232 32.72 -13.82 15.54
N LYS A 233 33.85 -13.31 15.12
CA LYS A 233 34.36 -13.42 13.76
C LYS A 233 35.79 -13.89 13.77
N ALA A 234 36.07 -14.96 13.03
CA ALA A 234 37.43 -15.45 12.83
C ALA A 234 38.19 -14.56 11.82
N PRO A 235 39.55 -14.55 11.87
CA PRO A 235 40.36 -13.84 10.88
C PRO A 235 40.02 -14.29 9.45
N GLY A 236 39.73 -13.35 8.56
CA GLY A 236 39.39 -13.62 7.16
C GLY A 236 37.91 -13.98 6.90
N GLU A 237 37.12 -14.22 7.93
CA GLU A 237 35.67 -14.50 7.80
C GLU A 237 34.88 -13.25 7.40
N LYS A 238 33.87 -13.43 6.56
CA LYS A 238 32.92 -12.38 6.19
C LYS A 238 31.54 -12.71 6.74
N ILE A 239 30.90 -11.77 7.42
CA ILE A 239 29.55 -11.92 7.94
C ILE A 239 28.58 -11.30 6.94
N ILE A 240 27.58 -12.09 6.50
CA ILE A 240 26.46 -11.62 5.69
C ILE A 240 25.25 -11.55 6.60
N ILE A 241 24.64 -10.38 6.70
CA ILE A 241 23.46 -10.13 7.55
C ILE A 241 22.23 -9.93 6.65
N CYS A 242 21.16 -10.68 6.92
CA CYS A 242 19.85 -10.47 6.33
C CYS A 242 18.89 -10.05 7.45
N VAL A 243 18.44 -8.79 7.42
CA VAL A 243 17.46 -8.25 8.37
C VAL A 243 16.11 -8.18 7.69
N ALA A 244 15.25 -9.17 7.93
CA ALA A 244 13.92 -9.25 7.35
C ALA A 244 13.00 -10.11 8.23
N ARG A 245 11.70 -10.07 7.96
CA ARG A 245 10.76 -11.04 8.54
C ARG A 245 11.14 -12.44 8.08
N LEU A 246 10.93 -13.44 8.94
CA LEU A 246 11.05 -14.85 8.55
C LEU A 246 9.78 -15.23 7.77
N SER A 247 9.84 -15.14 6.45
CA SER A 247 8.71 -15.41 5.57
C SER A 247 9.19 -15.91 4.21
N PRO A 248 8.40 -16.77 3.52
CA PRO A 248 8.79 -17.44 2.28
C PRO A 248 9.25 -16.47 1.18
N GLU A 249 8.60 -15.30 1.08
CA GLU A 249 8.93 -14.28 0.09
C GLU A 249 10.34 -13.67 0.28
N LYS A 250 10.94 -13.81 1.47
CA LYS A 250 12.30 -13.32 1.76
C LYS A 250 13.40 -14.32 1.41
N ARG A 251 13.01 -15.56 1.06
CA ARG A 251 13.91 -16.63 0.59
C ARG A 251 15.14 -16.83 1.46
N GLN A 252 15.00 -16.75 2.79
CA GLN A 252 16.11 -16.87 3.75
C GLN A 252 16.61 -18.31 3.89
N MET A 253 15.83 -19.30 3.41
CA MET A 253 16.12 -20.74 3.48
C MET A 253 16.61 -21.32 2.14
N THR A 254 16.90 -20.48 1.15
CA THR A 254 17.39 -20.92 -0.16
C THR A 254 18.86 -20.60 -0.37
#